data_3ba375234bf9c8dc18a0ed5ebf031e02
#
_entry.id   3ba375234bf9c8dc18a0ed5ebf031e02
#
_cell.length_a   1.000
_cell.length_b   1.000
_cell.length_c   1.000
_cell.angle_alpha   90.00
_cell.angle_beta   90.00
_cell.angle_gamma   90.00
#
_symmetry.space_group_name_H-M   'P 1'
#
loop_
_entity.id
_entity.type
_entity.pdbx_description
1 polymer ?
#
loop_
_entity_poly.entity_id
_entity_poly.type
_entity_poly.pdbx_seq_one_letter_code
_entity_poly.pdbx_strand_id
1 'polypeptide(L)'
;MTTTRDLPTRPPAPDPTSVHAWNLVRAPFTATTWRRTAYALLALPLGLACIPLALVGAPTARWQRGLVHRFLDTEIQGSARAGGLPHALLATPLNLITAFITLYGWAIVPMNLGWPLRAGDDYSSAWGGPTFAGAWAFHAVLGGIGFLLLMPWVVRGLTAVQLRVARSLLS
;
A
#
# COMPACT_ATOMS: atom_id res chain seq x y z
N MET A 1 -1.96 58.05 -29.89
CA MET A 1 -1.40 56.75 -30.24
C MET A 1 -1.37 55.90 -28.96
N THR A 2 -2.41 55.07 -28.75
CA THR A 2 -2.57 54.29 -27.54
C THR A 2 -1.99 52.88 -27.78
N THR A 3 -0.85 52.58 -27.17
CA THR A 3 -0.19 51.27 -27.31
C THR A 3 -0.95 50.28 -26.42
N THR A 4 -1.72 49.41 -27.06
CA THR A 4 -2.35 48.27 -26.35
C THR A 4 -1.24 47.29 -25.96
N ARG A 5 -1.00 47.18 -24.67
CA ARG A 5 -0.08 46.22 -24.06
C ARG A 5 -0.71 44.85 -24.15
N ASP A 6 -0.22 43.98 -25.04
CA ASP A 6 -0.61 42.59 -25.09
C ASP A 6 -0.23 41.90 -23.76
N LEU A 7 -1.22 41.56 -22.97
CA LEU A 7 -1.04 40.74 -21.75
C LEU A 7 -0.62 39.33 -22.19
N PRO A 8 0.42 38.74 -21.56
CA PRO A 8 0.82 37.38 -21.87
C PRO A 8 -0.36 36.42 -21.65
N THR A 9 -0.70 35.70 -22.72
CA THR A 9 -1.76 34.66 -22.65
C THR A 9 -1.39 33.61 -21.65
N ARG A 10 -2.27 33.38 -20.66
CA ARG A 10 -2.09 32.32 -19.66
C ARG A 10 -1.99 30.97 -20.37
N PRO A 11 -0.97 30.14 -20.07
CA PRO A 11 -0.89 28.80 -20.67
C PRO A 11 -2.16 28.01 -20.38
N PRO A 12 -2.65 27.21 -21.35
CA PRO A 12 -3.85 26.40 -21.18
C PRO A 12 -3.70 25.49 -19.96
N ALA A 13 -4.77 25.34 -19.19
CA ALA A 13 -4.81 24.43 -18.04
C ALA A 13 -4.55 22.99 -18.54
N PRO A 14 -3.74 22.20 -17.81
CA PRO A 14 -3.48 20.81 -18.20
C PRO A 14 -4.79 20.01 -18.26
N ASP A 15 -4.89 19.15 -19.27
CA ASP A 15 -6.05 18.27 -19.46
C ASP A 15 -6.25 17.40 -18.20
N PRO A 16 -7.43 17.40 -17.57
CA PRO A 16 -7.72 16.60 -16.37
C PRO A 16 -7.47 15.10 -16.57
N THR A 17 -7.61 14.57 -17.78
CA THR A 17 -7.33 13.16 -18.10
C THR A 17 -5.84 12.83 -18.02
N SER A 18 -4.97 13.74 -18.45
CA SER A 18 -3.52 13.58 -18.38
C SER A 18 -3.01 13.61 -16.93
N VAL A 19 -3.60 14.44 -16.08
CA VAL A 19 -3.26 14.52 -14.64
C VAL A 19 -3.64 13.22 -13.92
N HIS A 20 -4.77 12.61 -14.27
CA HIS A 20 -5.20 11.34 -13.64
C HIS A 20 -4.30 10.16 -14.04
N ALA A 21 -3.97 10.04 -15.33
CA ALA A 21 -3.07 9.00 -15.82
C ALA A 21 -1.67 9.11 -15.19
N TRP A 22 -1.14 10.33 -15.08
CA TRP A 22 0.16 10.59 -14.48
C TRP A 22 0.19 10.21 -12.99
N ASN A 23 -0.87 10.51 -12.25
CA ASN A 23 -0.99 10.12 -10.83
C ASN A 23 -1.03 8.60 -10.63
N LEU A 24 -1.69 7.86 -11.53
CA LEU A 24 -1.72 6.40 -11.51
C LEU A 24 -0.32 5.80 -11.66
N VAL A 25 0.44 6.26 -12.67
CA VAL A 25 1.78 5.73 -12.96
C VAL A 25 2.77 6.07 -11.85
N ARG A 26 2.64 7.22 -11.19
CA ARG A 26 3.54 7.64 -10.11
C ARG A 26 3.18 7.02 -8.75
N ALA A 27 1.95 6.56 -8.56
CA ALA A 27 1.48 6.04 -7.27
C ALA A 27 2.40 4.98 -6.64
N PRO A 28 2.93 3.98 -7.38
CA PRO A 28 3.83 2.96 -6.82
C PRO A 28 5.14 3.53 -6.26
N PHE A 29 5.58 4.69 -6.77
CA PHE A 29 6.88 5.29 -6.45
C PHE A 29 6.78 6.40 -5.40
N THR A 30 5.60 6.64 -4.83
CA THR A 30 5.41 7.70 -3.83
C THR A 30 5.79 7.23 -2.42
N ALA A 31 6.35 8.13 -1.62
CA ALA A 31 6.65 7.87 -0.22
C ALA A 31 5.38 7.47 0.58
N THR A 32 4.22 8.02 0.21
CA THR A 32 2.94 7.68 0.84
C THR A 32 2.57 6.21 0.66
N THR A 33 2.77 5.64 -0.54
CA THR A 33 2.53 4.22 -0.81
C THR A 33 3.44 3.35 0.05
N TRP A 34 4.73 3.67 0.12
CA TRP A 34 5.68 2.87 0.89
C TRP A 34 5.51 3.00 2.40
N ARG A 35 5.12 4.17 2.90
CA ARG A 35 4.74 4.35 4.31
C ARG A 35 3.52 3.50 4.67
N ARG A 36 2.49 3.46 3.82
CA ARG A 36 1.32 2.61 4.02
C ARG A 36 1.67 1.12 3.93
N THR A 37 2.52 0.73 2.98
CA THR A 37 3.05 -0.64 2.88
C THR A 37 3.80 -1.04 4.15
N ALA A 38 4.68 -0.18 4.65
CA ALA A 38 5.40 -0.43 5.90
C ALA A 38 4.44 -0.56 7.10
N TYR A 39 3.43 0.32 7.19
CA TYR A 39 2.39 0.19 8.22
C TYR A 39 1.65 -1.14 8.14
N ALA A 40 1.18 -1.52 6.94
CA ALA A 40 0.44 -2.76 6.71
C ALA A 40 1.23 -4.01 7.16
N LEU A 41 2.56 -4.01 6.96
CA LEU A 41 3.43 -5.11 7.34
C LEU A 41 3.82 -5.07 8.84
N LEU A 42 4.10 -3.88 9.40
CA LEU A 42 4.56 -3.73 10.78
C LEU A 42 3.42 -3.81 11.81
N ALA A 43 2.18 -3.55 11.42
CA ALA A 43 1.02 -3.65 12.31
C ALA A 43 0.82 -5.07 12.86
N LEU A 44 1.16 -6.11 12.10
CA LEU A 44 1.04 -7.50 12.55
C LEU A 44 2.04 -7.84 13.65
N PRO A 45 3.36 -7.73 13.47
CA PRO A 45 4.33 -8.08 14.53
C PRO A 45 4.16 -7.20 15.76
N LEU A 46 3.87 -5.90 15.60
CA LEU A 46 3.59 -5.03 16.74
C LEU A 46 2.31 -5.49 17.49
N GLY A 47 1.23 -5.80 16.76
CA GLY A 47 -0.02 -6.29 17.36
C GLY A 47 0.20 -7.56 18.16
N LEU A 48 0.90 -8.55 17.59
CA LEU A 48 1.24 -9.80 18.26
C LEU A 48 2.08 -9.56 19.53
N ALA A 49 3.09 -8.70 19.45
CA ALA A 49 3.92 -8.35 20.61
C ALA A 49 3.13 -7.60 21.71
N CYS A 50 2.15 -6.79 21.32
CA CYS A 50 1.32 -6.05 22.25
C CYS A 50 0.39 -6.93 23.09
N ILE A 51 0.05 -8.14 22.65
CA ILE A 51 -0.83 -9.05 23.41
C ILE A 51 -0.20 -9.42 24.76
N PRO A 52 0.94 -10.10 24.84
CA PRO A 52 1.56 -10.45 26.12
C PRO A 52 2.02 -9.22 26.90
N LEU A 53 2.49 -8.17 26.24
CA LEU A 53 2.97 -6.96 26.88
C LEU A 53 1.85 -6.16 27.54
N ALA A 54 0.64 -6.16 26.97
CA ALA A 54 -0.51 -5.53 27.60
C ALA A 54 -0.93 -6.24 28.90
N LEU A 55 -0.79 -7.57 28.97
CA LEU A 55 -1.10 -8.37 30.17
C LEU A 55 -0.18 -8.03 31.35
N VAL A 56 1.06 -7.63 31.09
CA VAL A 56 2.00 -7.16 32.12
C VAL A 56 1.96 -5.64 32.34
N GLY A 57 0.92 -4.96 31.83
CA GLY A 57 0.68 -3.54 32.07
C GLY A 57 1.49 -2.56 31.23
N ALA A 58 2.13 -3.03 30.15
CA ALA A 58 2.86 -2.14 29.24
C ALA A 58 1.92 -1.14 28.50
N PRO A 59 2.42 0.04 28.11
CA PRO A 59 1.63 1.07 27.44
C PRO A 59 1.40 0.79 25.95
N THR A 60 0.84 -0.38 25.64
CA THR A 60 0.71 -0.91 24.26
C THR A 60 -0.17 -0.06 23.37
N ALA A 61 -1.20 0.59 23.92
CA ALA A 61 -2.02 1.53 23.16
C ALA A 61 -1.20 2.73 22.64
N ARG A 62 -0.25 3.23 23.43
CA ARG A 62 0.67 4.30 22.99
C ARG A 62 1.53 3.85 21.82
N TRP A 63 2.07 2.64 21.84
CA TRP A 63 2.91 2.11 20.77
C TRP A 63 2.12 1.91 19.47
N GLN A 64 0.91 1.36 19.58
CA GLN A 64 0.02 1.16 18.43
C GLN A 64 -0.39 2.50 17.81
N ARG A 65 -0.73 3.52 18.61
CA ARG A 65 -0.99 4.89 18.13
C ARG A 65 0.26 5.52 17.50
N GLY A 66 1.44 5.30 18.11
CA GLY A 66 2.72 5.76 17.58
C GLY A 66 3.01 5.21 16.18
N LEU A 67 2.67 3.92 15.93
CA LEU A 67 2.79 3.33 14.60
C LEU A 67 1.84 4.01 13.59
N VAL A 68 0.58 4.23 13.98
CA VAL A 68 -0.40 4.95 13.14
C VAL A 68 0.09 6.36 12.80
N HIS A 69 0.51 7.12 13.82
CA HIS A 69 1.03 8.49 13.63
C HIS A 69 2.24 8.52 12.68
N ARG A 70 3.23 7.64 12.93
CA ARG A 70 4.47 7.61 12.14
C ARG A 70 4.26 7.31 10.66
N PHE A 71 3.36 6.39 10.33
CA PHE A 71 3.21 5.89 8.97
C PHE A 71 1.97 6.41 8.24
N LEU A 72 0.91 6.77 8.96
CA LEU A 72 -0.34 7.23 8.36
C LEU A 72 -0.63 8.73 8.60
N ASP A 73 0.29 9.47 9.25
CA ASP A 73 0.15 10.89 9.61
C ASP A 73 -1.19 11.19 10.30
N THR A 74 -1.63 10.28 11.18
CA THR A 74 -2.92 10.40 11.87
C THR A 74 -2.71 10.34 13.37
N GLU A 75 -3.17 11.36 14.08
CA GLU A 75 -3.21 11.34 15.54
C GLU A 75 -4.50 10.67 16.03
N ILE A 76 -4.32 9.79 17.02
CA ILE A 76 -5.41 9.19 17.80
C ILE A 76 -5.15 9.55 19.24
N GLN A 77 -6.06 10.34 19.84
CA GLN A 77 -5.97 10.71 21.24
C GLN A 77 -6.53 9.60 22.11
N GLY A 78 -5.92 9.40 23.28
CA GLY A 78 -6.38 8.37 24.23
C GLY A 78 -5.34 8.09 25.29
N SER A 79 -5.70 7.26 26.30
CA SER A 79 -4.79 6.91 27.38
C SER A 79 -3.67 5.96 26.91
N ALA A 80 -2.56 5.89 27.63
CA ALA A 80 -1.40 5.07 27.25
C ALA A 80 -1.71 3.55 27.25
N ARG A 81 -2.68 3.11 28.04
CA ARG A 81 -3.01 1.69 28.24
C ARG A 81 -4.40 1.31 27.75
N ALA A 82 -5.36 2.23 27.81
CA ALA A 82 -6.74 1.95 27.40
C ALA A 82 -6.81 1.53 25.93
N GLY A 83 -7.59 0.49 25.64
CA GLY A 83 -7.80 -0.02 24.28
C GLY A 83 -6.65 -0.84 23.72
N GLY A 84 -5.47 -0.88 24.34
CA GLY A 84 -4.29 -1.54 23.77
C GLY A 84 -4.45 -3.04 23.57
N LEU A 85 -4.94 -3.76 24.57
CA LEU A 85 -5.19 -5.20 24.50
C LEU A 85 -6.38 -5.53 23.58
N PRO A 86 -7.58 -4.93 23.74
CA PRO A 86 -8.67 -5.13 22.78
C PRO A 86 -8.27 -4.87 21.33
N HIS A 87 -7.55 -3.78 21.06
CA HIS A 87 -7.07 -3.49 19.71
C HIS A 87 -6.10 -4.58 19.23
N ALA A 88 -5.11 -4.99 20.05
CA ALA A 88 -4.16 -6.02 19.66
C ALA A 88 -4.87 -7.33 19.30
N LEU A 89 -5.86 -7.77 20.10
CA LEU A 89 -6.61 -9.00 19.84
C LEU A 89 -7.51 -8.90 18.61
N LEU A 90 -8.31 -7.83 18.49
CA LEU A 90 -9.30 -7.68 17.43
C LEU A 90 -8.67 -7.27 16.09
N ALA A 91 -7.58 -6.50 16.11
CA ALA A 91 -6.89 -6.11 14.89
C ALA A 91 -5.95 -7.19 14.35
N THR A 92 -5.52 -8.17 15.16
CA THR A 92 -4.56 -9.21 14.71
C THR A 92 -5.03 -9.98 13.47
N PRO A 93 -6.26 -10.54 13.39
CA PRO A 93 -6.70 -11.23 12.18
C PRO A 93 -6.75 -10.31 10.97
N LEU A 94 -7.19 -9.07 11.13
CA LEU A 94 -7.15 -8.07 10.06
C LEU A 94 -5.72 -7.74 9.63
N ASN A 95 -4.81 -7.58 10.59
CA ASN A 95 -3.39 -7.30 10.32
C ASN A 95 -2.73 -8.48 9.60
N LEU A 96 -3.08 -9.72 9.94
CA LEU A 96 -2.58 -10.92 9.27
C LEU A 96 -3.01 -10.94 7.79
N ILE A 97 -4.29 -10.76 7.52
CA ILE A 97 -4.84 -10.69 6.16
C ILE A 97 -4.18 -9.55 5.38
N THR A 98 -4.09 -8.38 6.01
CA THR A 98 -3.48 -7.19 5.38
C THR A 98 -2.00 -7.42 5.06
N ALA A 99 -1.24 -7.97 5.99
CA ALA A 99 0.18 -8.27 5.77
C ALA A 99 0.38 -9.30 4.66
N PHE A 100 -0.44 -10.36 4.65
CA PHE A 100 -0.40 -11.39 3.60
C PHE A 100 -0.69 -10.81 2.22
N ILE A 101 -1.80 -10.09 2.06
CA ILE A 101 -2.18 -9.47 0.78
C ILE A 101 -1.12 -8.47 0.33
N THR A 102 -0.59 -7.67 1.26
CA THR A 102 0.44 -6.67 0.95
C THR A 102 1.74 -7.33 0.50
N LEU A 103 2.24 -8.31 1.25
CA LEU A 103 3.49 -9.00 0.94
C LEU A 103 3.37 -9.77 -0.38
N TYR A 104 2.31 -10.57 -0.52
CA TYR A 104 2.08 -11.38 -1.71
C TYR A 104 1.86 -10.51 -2.96
N GLY A 105 1.04 -9.46 -2.85
CA GLY A 105 0.76 -8.57 -3.97
C GLY A 105 1.99 -7.83 -4.47
N TRP A 106 2.87 -7.35 -3.58
CA TRP A 106 4.14 -6.76 -3.99
C TRP A 106 5.13 -7.81 -4.52
N ALA A 107 5.12 -9.06 -4.02
CA ALA A 107 5.96 -10.14 -4.52
C ALA A 107 5.58 -10.56 -5.95
N ILE A 108 4.30 -10.50 -6.32
CA ILE A 108 3.82 -10.80 -7.67
C ILE A 108 4.53 -9.94 -8.72
N VAL A 109 4.83 -8.68 -8.42
CA VAL A 109 5.48 -7.74 -9.37
C VAL A 109 6.82 -8.27 -9.85
N PRO A 110 7.86 -8.44 -9.00
CA PRO A 110 9.13 -8.96 -9.45
C PRO A 110 9.05 -10.41 -9.96
N MET A 111 8.15 -11.22 -9.41
CA MET A 111 7.96 -12.60 -9.88
C MET A 111 7.49 -12.65 -11.33
N ASN A 112 6.63 -11.74 -11.77
CA ASN A 112 6.13 -11.74 -13.13
C ASN A 112 7.02 -10.97 -14.09
N LEU A 113 7.64 -9.88 -13.66
CA LEU A 113 8.65 -9.18 -14.46
C LEU A 113 9.88 -10.08 -14.69
N GLY A 114 10.30 -10.82 -13.66
CA GLY A 114 11.42 -11.77 -13.72
C GLY A 114 11.01 -13.18 -14.19
N TRP A 115 9.82 -13.34 -14.78
CA TRP A 115 9.38 -14.65 -15.29
C TRP A 115 10.42 -15.36 -16.18
N PRO A 116 11.15 -14.67 -17.10
CA PRO A 116 12.19 -15.30 -17.92
C PRO A 116 13.28 -16.01 -17.14
N LEU A 117 13.59 -15.56 -15.92
CA LEU A 117 14.66 -16.12 -15.08
C LEU A 117 14.31 -17.50 -14.48
N ARG A 118 13.02 -17.86 -14.48
CA ARG A 118 12.50 -19.10 -13.89
C ARG A 118 11.70 -19.96 -14.86
N ALA A 119 11.40 -19.41 -16.04
CA ALA A 119 10.75 -20.16 -17.10
C ALA A 119 11.75 -21.17 -17.67
N GLY A 120 11.34 -22.43 -17.79
CA GLY A 120 12.10 -23.42 -18.55
C GLY A 120 12.01 -23.17 -20.05
N ASP A 121 12.44 -24.16 -20.85
CA ASP A 121 12.45 -24.08 -22.32
C ASP A 121 11.11 -24.40 -22.96
N ASP A 122 10.14 -24.97 -22.22
CA ASP A 122 8.81 -25.31 -22.73
C ASP A 122 7.77 -24.25 -22.35
N TYR A 123 7.36 -23.48 -23.34
CA TYR A 123 6.35 -22.41 -23.22
C TYR A 123 4.99 -22.80 -23.78
N SER A 124 4.85 -24.03 -24.27
CA SER A 124 3.63 -24.49 -25.00
C SER A 124 2.38 -24.40 -24.15
N SER A 125 2.48 -24.61 -22.84
CA SER A 125 1.40 -24.55 -21.86
C SER A 125 1.37 -23.22 -21.05
N ALA A 126 2.29 -22.30 -21.30
CA ALA A 126 2.34 -21.05 -20.55
C ALA A 126 1.23 -20.08 -20.96
N TRP A 127 0.70 -19.35 -19.99
CA TRP A 127 -0.27 -18.29 -20.24
C TRP A 127 0.37 -17.22 -21.13
N GLY A 128 -0.28 -16.92 -22.27
CA GLY A 128 0.27 -16.06 -23.31
C GLY A 128 1.16 -16.77 -24.33
N GLY A 129 1.39 -18.11 -24.15
CA GLY A 129 2.16 -18.94 -25.12
C GLY A 129 1.50 -19.04 -26.49
N PRO A 130 2.07 -19.81 -27.47
CA PRO A 130 3.17 -20.77 -27.31
C PRO A 130 4.61 -20.19 -27.50
N THR A 131 4.75 -18.89 -27.57
CA THR A 131 6.06 -18.25 -27.72
C THR A 131 6.59 -17.68 -26.43
N PHE A 132 7.93 -17.68 -26.25
CA PHE A 132 8.57 -17.02 -25.09
C PHE A 132 8.15 -15.56 -24.95
N ALA A 133 8.16 -14.81 -26.04
CA ALA A 133 7.77 -13.40 -26.03
C ALA A 133 6.31 -13.17 -25.61
N GLY A 134 5.40 -14.01 -26.08
CA GLY A 134 3.97 -13.95 -25.71
C GLY A 134 3.75 -14.30 -24.25
N ALA A 135 4.36 -15.39 -23.77
CA ALA A 135 4.27 -15.78 -22.37
C ALA A 135 4.86 -14.73 -21.44
N TRP A 136 6.04 -14.19 -21.75
CA TRP A 136 6.63 -13.12 -20.95
C TRP A 136 5.80 -11.83 -20.99
N ALA A 137 5.34 -11.41 -22.17
CA ALA A 137 4.50 -10.21 -22.27
C ALA A 137 3.23 -10.32 -21.42
N PHE A 138 2.57 -11.50 -21.42
CA PHE A 138 1.41 -11.74 -20.58
C PHE A 138 1.73 -11.57 -19.08
N HIS A 139 2.78 -12.22 -18.59
CA HIS A 139 3.21 -12.13 -17.21
C HIS A 139 3.66 -10.72 -16.82
N ALA A 140 4.48 -10.08 -17.68
CA ALA A 140 4.99 -8.73 -17.41
C ALA A 140 3.88 -7.68 -17.37
N VAL A 141 2.91 -7.74 -18.30
CA VAL A 141 1.83 -6.75 -18.37
C VAL A 141 0.80 -6.98 -17.27
N LEU A 142 0.24 -8.19 -17.14
CA LEU A 142 -0.82 -8.44 -16.16
C LEU A 142 -0.28 -8.62 -14.75
N GLY A 143 0.70 -9.50 -14.55
CA GLY A 143 1.26 -9.77 -13.23
C GLY A 143 2.28 -8.71 -12.78
N GLY A 144 3.11 -8.21 -13.66
CA GLY A 144 4.13 -7.21 -13.34
C GLY A 144 3.54 -5.80 -13.25
N ILE A 145 3.24 -5.19 -14.39
CA ILE A 145 2.78 -3.79 -14.46
C ILE A 145 1.39 -3.64 -13.83
N GLY A 146 0.47 -4.59 -14.08
CA GLY A 146 -0.88 -4.54 -13.54
C GLY A 146 -0.87 -4.51 -12.01
N PHE A 147 -0.14 -5.42 -11.36
CA PHE A 147 -0.01 -5.42 -9.89
C PHE A 147 0.79 -4.22 -9.38
N LEU A 148 1.84 -3.79 -10.08
CA LEU A 148 2.58 -2.58 -9.71
C LEU A 148 1.64 -1.37 -9.59
N LEU A 149 0.73 -1.19 -10.54
CA LEU A 149 -0.23 -0.07 -10.53
C LEU A 149 -1.40 -0.29 -9.57
N LEU A 150 -1.81 -1.54 -9.33
CA LEU A 150 -2.94 -1.89 -8.46
C LEU A 150 -2.59 -1.79 -6.96
N MET A 151 -1.39 -2.24 -6.56
CA MET A 151 -1.01 -2.37 -5.15
C MET A 151 -1.10 -1.09 -4.32
N PRO A 152 -0.77 0.12 -4.82
CA PRO A 152 -0.99 1.36 -4.07
C PRO A 152 -2.44 1.55 -3.60
N TRP A 153 -3.41 1.18 -4.42
CA TRP A 153 -4.84 1.29 -4.11
C TRP A 153 -5.30 0.22 -3.14
N VAL A 154 -4.84 -1.01 -3.32
CA VAL A 154 -5.10 -2.12 -2.40
C VAL A 154 -4.58 -1.78 -1.00
N VAL A 155 -3.31 -1.39 -0.88
CA VAL A 155 -2.70 -1.02 0.41
C VAL A 155 -3.40 0.20 1.03
N ARG A 156 -3.81 1.18 0.23
CA ARG A 156 -4.60 2.31 0.70
C ARG A 156 -5.94 1.88 1.30
N GLY A 157 -6.65 0.98 0.64
CA GLY A 157 -7.93 0.43 1.13
C GLY A 157 -7.76 -0.35 2.42
N LEU A 158 -6.80 -1.28 2.46
CA LEU A 158 -6.50 -2.10 3.64
C LEU A 158 -6.11 -1.26 4.84
N THR A 159 -5.19 -0.30 4.67
CA THR A 159 -4.77 0.60 5.75
C THR A 159 -5.87 1.55 6.20
N ALA A 160 -6.83 1.91 5.34
CA ALA A 160 -8.00 2.68 5.75
C ALA A 160 -8.92 1.88 6.68
N VAL A 161 -9.10 0.58 6.43
CA VAL A 161 -9.86 -0.30 7.32
C VAL A 161 -9.14 -0.47 8.66
N GLN A 162 -7.82 -0.76 8.64
CA GLN A 162 -7.02 -0.84 9.87
C GLN A 162 -7.11 0.45 10.71
N LEU A 163 -7.05 1.62 10.06
CA LEU A 163 -7.16 2.91 10.73
C LEU A 163 -8.54 3.12 11.37
N ARG A 164 -9.64 2.66 10.74
CA ARG A 164 -10.98 2.72 11.35
C ARG A 164 -11.04 1.90 12.64
N VAL A 165 -10.49 0.66 12.61
CA VAL A 165 -10.42 -0.20 13.80
C VAL A 165 -9.54 0.44 14.88
N ALA A 166 -8.39 1.01 14.50
CA ALA A 166 -7.52 1.70 15.45
C ALA A 166 -8.22 2.89 16.11
N ARG A 167 -8.95 3.70 15.35
CA ARG A 167 -9.71 4.84 15.89
C ARG A 167 -10.82 4.40 16.84
N SER A 168 -11.52 3.32 16.54
CA SER A 168 -12.63 2.85 17.41
C SER A 168 -12.18 2.24 18.72
N LEU A 169 -10.95 1.74 18.79
CA LEU A 169 -10.46 0.99 19.96
C LEU A 169 -9.35 1.69 20.76
N LEU A 170 -8.65 2.64 20.15
CA LEU A 170 -7.52 3.33 20.75
C LEU A 170 -7.81 4.80 21.14
N SER A 171 -9.01 5.31 20.80
CA SER A 171 -9.47 6.63 21.23
C SER A 171 -9.96 6.65 22.67
#